data_2383c43b4ea208075fdb69311f7a481c
#
_entry.id   2383c43b4ea208075fdb69311f7a481c
#
_cell.length_a   1.000
_cell.length_b   1.000
_cell.length_c   1.000
_cell.angle_alpha   90.00
_cell.angle_beta   90.00
_cell.angle_gamma   90.00
#
_symmetry.space_group_name_H-M   'P 1'
#
loop_
_entity.id
_entity.type
_entity.pdbx_description
1 polymer ?
#
loop_
_entity_poly.entity_id
_entity_poly.type
_entity_poly.pdbx_seq_one_letter_code
_entity_poly.pdbx_strand_id
1 'polypeptide(L)'
;MSKFCGASVYISGSISKDPDFKAKFDRWHDHVMTLGARRCLNPTIFPLGWEYSEYMEHCLIMVRHADVIAMLPCWEVSNGAKAELAYARRLGRTVVFLDANSA
;
A
#
# COMPACT_ATOMS: atom_id res chain seq x y z
N MET A 1 10.60 18.50 0.23
CA MET A 1 10.55 17.25 -0.54
C MET A 1 9.55 16.29 0.08
N SER A 2 8.91 15.49 -0.76
CA SER A 2 7.99 14.46 -0.30
C SER A 2 8.76 13.34 0.42
N LYS A 3 8.11 12.70 1.40
CA LYS A 3 8.65 11.49 2.04
C LYS A 3 8.82 10.33 1.06
N PHE A 4 8.18 10.41 -0.09
CA PHE A 4 8.26 9.39 -1.12
C PHE A 4 9.47 9.56 -2.04
N CYS A 5 10.10 10.72 -2.05
CA CYS A 5 11.19 11.02 -2.98
C CYS A 5 12.35 10.02 -2.82
N GLY A 6 12.65 9.30 -3.89
CA GLY A 6 13.72 8.29 -3.90
C GLY A 6 13.41 7.00 -3.16
N ALA A 7 12.20 6.86 -2.61
CA ALA A 7 11.83 5.72 -1.78
C ALA A 7 11.13 4.63 -2.57
N SER A 8 11.27 3.40 -2.07
CA SER A 8 10.42 2.28 -2.47
C SER A 8 9.18 2.34 -1.59
N VAL A 9 8.01 2.53 -2.19
CA VAL A 9 6.76 2.79 -1.47
C VAL A 9 5.79 1.63 -1.69
N TYR A 10 5.25 1.10 -0.59
CA TYR A 10 4.16 0.13 -0.65
C TYR A 10 2.86 0.84 -0.32
N ILE A 11 1.83 0.67 -1.17
CA ILE A 11 0.50 1.23 -0.91
C ILE A 11 -0.40 0.17 -0.31
N SER A 12 -1.06 0.49 0.78
CA SER A 12 -1.87 -0.44 1.56
C SER A 12 -3.27 0.12 1.77
N GLY A 13 -4.29 -0.68 1.54
CA GLY A 13 -5.68 -0.23 1.68
C GLY A 13 -6.67 -1.37 1.53
N SER A 14 -7.95 -1.01 1.48
CA SER A 14 -9.03 -1.97 1.37
C SER A 14 -9.15 -2.50 -0.06
N ILE A 15 -9.14 -3.82 -0.20
CA ILE A 15 -9.32 -4.49 -1.50
C ILE A 15 -10.67 -5.19 -1.54
N SER A 16 -10.91 -6.12 -0.61
CA SER A 16 -12.09 -6.99 -0.67
C SER A 16 -13.42 -6.28 -0.42
N LYS A 17 -13.39 -5.11 0.21
CA LYS A 17 -14.61 -4.37 0.57
C LYS A 17 -14.90 -3.20 -0.36
N ASP A 18 -14.12 -3.05 -1.41
CA ASP A 18 -14.25 -1.92 -2.35
C ASP A 18 -14.27 -2.48 -3.78
N PRO A 19 -15.42 -2.40 -4.48
CA PRO A 19 -15.49 -2.91 -5.86
C PRO A 19 -14.60 -2.14 -6.84
N ASP A 20 -14.22 -0.90 -6.51
CA ASP A 20 -13.37 -0.07 -7.35
C ASP A 20 -11.91 -0.07 -6.90
N PHE A 21 -11.51 -1.07 -6.13
CA PHE A 21 -10.19 -1.07 -5.50
C PHE A 21 -9.04 -0.92 -6.50
N LYS A 22 -9.12 -1.60 -7.63
CA LYS A 22 -8.02 -1.57 -8.60
C LYS A 22 -7.81 -0.17 -9.17
N ALA A 23 -8.89 0.50 -9.56
CA ALA A 23 -8.80 1.87 -10.08
C ALA A 23 -8.24 2.83 -9.03
N LYS A 24 -8.65 2.68 -7.77
CA LYS A 24 -8.15 3.52 -6.67
C LYS A 24 -6.67 3.27 -6.42
N PHE A 25 -6.25 2.01 -6.34
CA PHE A 25 -4.85 1.68 -6.14
C PHE A 25 -3.99 2.18 -7.30
N ASP A 26 -4.47 2.06 -8.52
CA ASP A 26 -3.72 2.52 -9.69
C ASP A 26 -3.56 4.05 -9.68
N ARG A 27 -4.60 4.79 -9.28
CA ARG A 27 -4.49 6.24 -9.13
C ARG A 27 -3.48 6.64 -8.06
N TRP A 28 -3.51 5.97 -6.92
CA TRP A 28 -2.55 6.24 -5.84
C TRP A 28 -1.13 5.84 -6.24
N HIS A 29 -0.99 4.75 -6.98
CA HIS A 29 0.30 4.36 -7.55
C HIS A 29 0.88 5.50 -8.39
N ASP A 30 0.09 6.01 -9.33
CA ASP A 30 0.54 7.11 -10.21
C ASP A 30 0.87 8.36 -9.39
N HIS A 31 0.04 8.68 -8.41
CA HIS A 31 0.25 9.84 -7.56
C HIS A 31 1.57 9.75 -6.78
N VAL A 32 1.82 8.60 -6.17
CA VAL A 32 3.05 8.36 -5.41
C VAL A 32 4.27 8.47 -6.34
N MET A 33 4.17 7.95 -7.56
CA MET A 33 5.25 8.08 -8.53
C MET A 33 5.49 9.53 -8.93
N THR A 34 4.44 10.34 -9.07
CA THR A 34 4.61 11.78 -9.38
C THR A 34 5.28 12.53 -8.23
N LEU A 35 5.21 12.01 -7.01
CA LEU A 35 5.86 12.61 -5.85
C LEU A 35 7.32 12.17 -5.71
N GLY A 36 7.84 11.45 -6.68
CA GLY A 36 9.26 11.15 -6.76
C GLY A 36 9.68 9.79 -6.22
N ALA A 37 8.74 8.89 -5.94
CA ALA A 37 9.09 7.55 -5.49
C ALA A 37 9.95 6.84 -6.52
N ARG A 38 10.93 6.07 -6.05
CA ARG A 38 11.77 5.25 -6.92
C ARG A 38 10.95 4.12 -7.55
N ARG A 39 10.05 3.54 -6.78
CA ARG A 39 9.07 2.56 -7.27
C ARG A 39 7.89 2.53 -6.33
N CYS A 40 6.77 2.04 -6.83
CA CYS A 40 5.58 1.81 -6.00
C CYS A 40 5.21 0.34 -6.06
N LEU A 41 5.15 -0.31 -4.91
CA LEU A 41 4.75 -1.71 -4.79
C LEU A 41 3.24 -1.72 -4.61
N ASN A 42 2.53 -2.16 -5.65
CA ASN A 42 1.07 -2.14 -5.73
C ASN A 42 0.54 -3.57 -5.60
N PRO A 43 -0.19 -3.92 -4.52
CA PRO A 43 -0.65 -5.29 -4.33
C PRO A 43 -1.72 -5.74 -5.31
N THR A 44 -2.28 -4.83 -6.10
CA THR A 44 -3.33 -5.20 -7.06
C THR A 44 -2.78 -5.85 -8.32
N ILE A 45 -1.47 -6.05 -8.43
CA ILE A 45 -0.87 -6.74 -9.57
C ILE A 45 -1.09 -8.25 -9.51
N PHE A 46 -1.45 -8.80 -8.36
CA PHE A 46 -1.66 -10.24 -8.22
C PHE A 46 -2.99 -10.67 -8.83
N PRO A 47 -3.06 -11.89 -9.40
CA PRO A 47 -4.30 -12.35 -10.01
C PRO A 47 -5.40 -12.55 -8.98
N LEU A 48 -6.64 -12.52 -9.44
CA LEU A 48 -7.79 -12.83 -8.59
C LEU A 48 -7.85 -14.35 -8.35
N GLY A 49 -8.52 -14.73 -7.26
CA GLY A 49 -8.79 -16.13 -6.99
C GLY A 49 -7.82 -16.82 -6.04
N TRP A 50 -6.81 -16.12 -5.56
CA TRP A 50 -5.91 -16.67 -4.54
C TRP A 50 -6.60 -16.69 -3.17
N GLU A 51 -6.12 -17.58 -2.30
CA GLU A 51 -6.54 -17.56 -0.91
C GLU A 51 -6.01 -16.31 -0.20
N TYR A 52 -6.75 -15.84 0.82
CA TYR A 52 -6.34 -14.67 1.58
C TYR A 52 -4.91 -14.80 2.12
N SER A 53 -4.56 -15.99 2.65
CA SER A 53 -3.23 -16.21 3.18
C SER A 53 -2.13 -16.07 2.12
N GLU A 54 -2.42 -16.48 0.88
CA GLU A 54 -1.46 -16.32 -0.22
C GLU A 54 -1.22 -14.87 -0.54
N TYR A 55 -2.30 -14.06 -0.63
CA TYR A 55 -2.17 -12.62 -0.84
C TYR A 55 -1.34 -11.99 0.28
N MET A 56 -1.62 -12.35 1.52
CA MET A 56 -0.93 -11.75 2.67
C MET A 56 0.55 -12.09 2.69
N GLU A 57 0.93 -13.31 2.34
CA GLU A 57 2.34 -13.68 2.26
C GLU A 57 3.10 -12.79 1.29
N HIS A 58 2.54 -12.57 0.10
CA HIS A 58 3.19 -11.75 -0.91
C HIS A 58 3.19 -10.27 -0.54
N CYS A 59 2.09 -9.78 0.03
CA CYS A 59 2.00 -8.39 0.47
C CYS A 59 2.97 -8.09 1.60
N LEU A 60 3.14 -8.99 2.55
CA LEU A 60 4.09 -8.79 3.64
C LEU A 60 5.53 -8.78 3.15
N ILE A 61 5.84 -9.54 2.11
CA ILE A 61 7.16 -9.46 1.46
C ILE A 61 7.36 -8.07 0.86
N MET A 62 6.35 -7.53 0.20
CA MET A 62 6.42 -6.17 -0.35
C MET A 62 6.66 -5.14 0.75
N VAL A 63 5.97 -5.27 1.88
CA VAL A 63 6.16 -4.38 3.04
C VAL A 63 7.61 -4.44 3.51
N ARG A 64 8.19 -5.62 3.58
CA ARG A 64 9.60 -5.78 3.99
C ARG A 64 10.57 -5.06 3.07
N HIS A 65 10.27 -5.00 1.79
CA HIS A 65 11.15 -4.38 0.79
C HIS A 65 10.86 -2.90 0.55
N ALA A 66 9.86 -2.34 1.22
CA ALA A 66 9.53 -0.94 1.08
C ALA A 66 10.24 -0.10 2.13
N ASP A 67 10.60 1.13 1.76
CA ASP A 67 11.13 2.12 2.70
C ASP A 67 9.99 2.85 3.40
N VAL A 68 8.90 3.08 2.68
CA VAL A 68 7.73 3.84 3.15
C VAL A 68 6.48 3.03 2.87
N ILE A 69 5.59 2.98 3.84
CA ILE A 69 4.27 2.37 3.70
C ILE A 69 3.25 3.51 3.65
N ALA A 70 2.54 3.62 2.53
CA ALA A 70 1.50 4.63 2.36
C ALA A 70 0.13 3.99 2.60
N MET A 71 -0.53 4.39 3.68
CA MET A 71 -1.86 3.88 4.04
C MET A 71 -2.90 4.69 3.29
N LEU A 72 -3.65 4.04 2.41
CA LEU A 72 -4.69 4.69 1.59
C LEU A 72 -5.90 5.05 2.45
N PRO A 73 -6.74 6.02 2.02
CA PRO A 73 -7.98 6.33 2.75
C PRO A 73 -8.83 5.09 2.95
N CYS A 74 -9.48 4.99 4.10
CA CYS A 74 -10.34 3.87 4.49
C CYS A 74 -9.59 2.55 4.73
N TRP A 75 -8.30 2.62 5.02
CA TRP A 75 -7.52 1.42 5.38
C TRP A 75 -8.08 0.73 6.63
N GLU A 76 -8.75 1.47 7.52
CA GLU A 76 -9.22 0.97 8.81
C GLU A 76 -10.26 -0.14 8.69
N VAL A 77 -10.96 -0.23 7.56
CA VAL A 77 -11.96 -1.28 7.33
C VAL A 77 -11.34 -2.57 6.80
N SER A 78 -10.03 -2.58 6.52
CA SER A 78 -9.33 -3.72 5.94
C SER A 78 -8.47 -4.42 6.99
N ASN A 79 -8.76 -5.68 7.26
CA ASN A 79 -7.94 -6.48 8.18
C ASN A 79 -6.53 -6.69 7.61
N GLY A 80 -6.41 -6.83 6.29
CA GLY A 80 -5.11 -6.97 5.63
C GLY A 80 -4.27 -5.72 5.78
N ALA A 81 -4.87 -4.54 5.56
CA ALA A 81 -4.15 -3.29 5.70
C ALA A 81 -3.71 -3.05 7.15
N LYS A 82 -4.53 -3.42 8.12
CA LYS A 82 -4.17 -3.31 9.54
C LYS A 82 -2.98 -4.21 9.86
N ALA A 83 -2.95 -5.43 9.33
CA ALA A 83 -1.85 -6.36 9.54
C ALA A 83 -0.56 -5.84 8.90
N GLU A 84 -0.66 -5.26 7.71
CA GLU A 84 0.48 -4.67 7.02
C GLU A 84 1.04 -3.48 7.78
N LEU A 85 0.17 -2.65 8.33
CA LEU A 85 0.57 -1.51 9.16
C LEU A 85 1.32 -1.98 10.41
N ALA A 86 0.78 -2.96 11.11
CA ALA A 86 1.41 -3.50 12.31
C ALA A 86 2.81 -4.06 11.99
N TYR A 87 2.92 -4.77 10.88
CA TYR A 87 4.20 -5.34 10.45
C TYR A 87 5.21 -4.24 10.08
N ALA A 88 4.75 -3.22 9.36
CA ALA A 88 5.60 -2.09 8.98
C ALA A 88 6.16 -1.38 10.21
N ARG A 89 5.33 -1.17 11.23
CA ARG A 89 5.74 -0.56 12.49
C ARG A 89 6.77 -1.42 13.22
N ARG A 90 6.57 -2.72 13.21
CA ARG A 90 7.50 -3.65 13.83
C ARG A 90 8.87 -3.63 13.15
N LEU A 91 8.89 -3.45 11.83
CA LEU A 91 10.11 -3.35 11.06
C LEU A 91 10.75 -1.95 11.13
N GLY A 92 10.10 -0.99 11.76
CA GLY A 92 10.60 0.38 11.84
C GLY A 92 10.50 1.16 10.55
N ARG A 93 9.59 0.78 9.64
CA ARG A 93 9.41 1.50 8.38
C ARG A 93 8.68 2.82 8.61
N THR A 94 8.94 3.78 7.74
CA THR A 94 8.20 5.05 7.74
C THR A 94 6.78 4.79 7.27
N VAL A 95 5.79 5.29 8.01
CA VAL A 95 4.38 5.16 7.65
C VAL A 95 3.82 6.54 7.35
N VAL A 96 3.12 6.67 6.22
CA VAL A 96 2.45 7.90 5.82
C VAL A 96 0.97 7.56 5.62
N PHE A 97 0.09 8.34 6.25
CA PHE A 97 -1.35 8.18 6.08
C PHE A 97 -1.82 9.17 5.03
N LEU A 98 -2.39 8.65 3.95
CA LEU A 98 -2.94 9.48 2.88
C LEU A 98 -4.43 9.71 3.14
N ASP A 99 -4.92 10.85 2.72
CA ASP A 99 -6.36 11.16 2.79
C ASP A 99 -6.86 11.58 1.41
N ALA A 100 -8.19 11.75 1.29
CA ALA A 100 -8.81 12.08 0.00
C ALA A 100 -8.27 13.39 -0.60
N ASN A 101 -7.76 14.29 0.23
CA ASN A 101 -7.22 15.57 -0.22
C ASN A 101 -5.75 15.48 -0.63
N SER A 102 -5.09 14.33 -0.38
CA SER A 102 -3.69 14.13 -0.74
C SER A 102 -3.50 13.79 -2.21
N ALA A 103 -4.57 13.41 -2.89
CA ALA A 103 -4.52 12.98 -4.28
C ALA A 103 -4.47 14.18 -5.24
#